data_a17c40359a62f5457bf52ce187e629f6
#
_entry.id   a17c40359a62f5457bf52ce187e629f6
#
_cell.length_a   1.000
_cell.length_b   1.000
_cell.length_c   1.000
_cell.angle_alpha   90.00
_cell.angle_beta   90.00
_cell.angle_gamma   90.00
#
_symmetry.space_group_name_H-M   'P 1'
#
loop_
_entity.id
_entity.type
_entity.pdbx_description
1 polymer ?
#
loop_
_entity_poly.entity_id
_entity_poly.type
_entity_poly.pdbx_seq_one_letter_code
_entity_poly.pdbx_strand_id
1 'polypeptide(L)'
;MAKKQQSELTTAEKKKQQKRDLILESAKVVFSKKGLIDATMKDIIEECGISRGGIYLYFRSVDEIFLAVLEQRSKRKFDDVREMIMEQVPFETILNKYFSDHRKRLLHSISDGMLRAVYEYYYTHKTEASSSLQQAQLSETKRTIHEIFQVGVQQGVIKDENLAVIAENYMFVIEGLGILALTGHITEQTIDDQIAVMRQLLPYRE
;
A
#
# COMPACT_ATOMS: atom_id res chain seq x y z
N MET A 1 -28.84 18.61 12.03
CA MET A 1 -27.91 18.58 13.18
C MET A 1 -27.91 17.17 13.75
N ALA A 2 -26.91 16.38 13.46
CA ALA A 2 -26.67 15.08 14.09
C ALA A 2 -25.17 15.02 14.45
N LYS A 3 -24.84 15.36 15.71
CA LYS A 3 -23.52 15.16 16.30
C LYS A 3 -23.26 13.65 16.34
N LYS A 4 -22.31 13.16 15.54
CA LYS A 4 -21.70 11.84 15.71
C LYS A 4 -21.07 11.81 17.10
N GLN A 5 -21.68 11.07 18.03
CA GLN A 5 -21.06 10.67 19.29
C GLN A 5 -19.90 9.72 18.93
N GLN A 6 -18.67 10.23 18.95
CA GLN A 6 -17.49 9.40 19.13
C GLN A 6 -17.53 8.94 20.59
N SER A 7 -17.92 7.68 20.81
CA SER A 7 -17.79 7.06 22.12
C SER A 7 -16.31 6.95 22.46
N GLU A 8 -15.86 7.63 23.48
CA GLU A 8 -14.49 7.46 23.99
C GLU A 8 -14.33 6.01 24.48
N LEU A 9 -13.33 5.32 23.92
CA LEU A 9 -12.95 3.96 24.32
C LEU A 9 -12.60 3.94 25.81
N THR A 10 -13.07 2.92 26.52
CA THR A 10 -12.69 2.68 27.90
C THR A 10 -11.19 2.43 28.05
N THR A 11 -10.63 2.60 29.25
CA THR A 11 -9.20 2.35 29.49
C THR A 11 -8.79 0.90 29.15
N ALA A 12 -9.69 -0.06 29.37
CA ALA A 12 -9.47 -1.47 29.01
C ALA A 12 -9.42 -1.68 27.49
N GLU A 13 -10.33 -1.05 26.73
CA GLU A 13 -10.35 -1.10 25.28
C GLU A 13 -9.13 -0.42 24.66
N LYS A 14 -8.69 0.73 25.20
CA LYS A 14 -7.46 1.40 24.78
C LYS A 14 -6.23 0.48 24.97
N LYS A 15 -6.10 -0.18 26.11
CA LYS A 15 -5.01 -1.15 26.38
C LYS A 15 -5.09 -2.35 25.44
N LYS A 16 -6.28 -2.85 25.14
CA LYS A 16 -6.49 -3.96 24.19
C LYS A 16 -6.06 -3.55 22.79
N GLN A 17 -6.45 -2.36 22.33
CA GLN A 17 -6.07 -1.83 21.02
C GLN A 17 -4.56 -1.61 20.93
N GLN A 18 -3.93 -1.01 21.95
CA GLN A 18 -2.47 -0.82 21.98
C GLN A 18 -1.69 -2.14 21.83
N LYS A 19 -2.14 -3.21 22.52
CA LYS A 19 -1.51 -4.53 22.37
C LYS A 19 -1.72 -5.11 20.96
N ARG A 20 -2.90 -4.95 20.40
CA ARG A 20 -3.18 -5.39 19.03
C ARG A 20 -2.30 -4.65 18.02
N ASP A 21 -2.15 -3.34 18.16
CA ASP A 21 -1.31 -2.52 17.30
C ASP A 21 0.17 -2.91 17.44
N LEU A 22 0.66 -3.18 18.66
CA LEU A 22 2.02 -3.67 18.87
C LEU A 22 2.28 -4.99 18.14
N ILE A 23 1.33 -5.93 18.18
CA ILE A 23 1.45 -7.20 17.45
C ILE A 23 1.53 -6.93 15.94
N LEU A 24 0.68 -6.06 15.39
CA LEU A 24 0.66 -5.75 13.97
C LEU A 24 1.94 -5.05 13.51
N GLU A 25 2.48 -4.10 14.28
CA GLU A 25 3.74 -3.42 13.94
C GLU A 25 4.93 -4.41 13.99
N SER A 26 5.00 -5.26 15.01
CA SER A 26 6.03 -6.31 15.09
C SER A 26 5.91 -7.32 13.94
N ALA A 27 4.69 -7.71 13.59
CA ALA A 27 4.46 -8.63 12.47
C ALA A 27 4.89 -8.02 11.12
N LYS A 28 4.73 -6.71 10.90
CA LYS A 28 5.27 -6.03 9.72
C LYS A 28 6.78 -6.20 9.60
N VAL A 29 7.50 -6.07 10.71
CA VAL A 29 8.96 -6.27 10.75
C VAL A 29 9.31 -7.70 10.37
N VAL A 30 8.60 -8.69 10.92
CA VAL A 30 8.83 -10.11 10.61
C VAL A 30 8.53 -10.40 9.13
N PHE A 31 7.38 -9.94 8.61
CA PHE A 31 6.99 -10.16 7.21
C PHE A 31 7.93 -9.46 6.22
N SER A 32 8.45 -8.29 6.58
CA SER A 32 9.42 -7.59 5.74
C SER A 32 10.75 -8.35 5.65
N LYS A 33 11.22 -8.92 6.75
CA LYS A 33 12.48 -9.66 6.80
C LYS A 33 12.38 -11.07 6.20
N LYS A 34 11.30 -11.79 6.47
CA LYS A 34 11.17 -13.24 6.15
C LYS A 34 10.19 -13.55 5.00
N GLY A 35 9.32 -12.60 4.62
CA GLY A 35 8.14 -12.92 3.82
C GLY A 35 7.03 -13.55 4.67
N LEU A 36 5.99 -14.07 4.01
CA LEU A 36 4.88 -14.75 4.67
C LEU A 36 5.15 -16.24 4.86
N ILE A 37 5.75 -16.90 3.85
CA ILE A 37 5.97 -18.35 3.85
C ILE A 37 6.89 -18.77 4.99
N ASP A 38 7.95 -18.01 5.26
CA ASP A 38 8.95 -18.32 6.28
C ASP A 38 8.64 -17.71 7.65
N ALA A 39 7.59 -16.89 7.76
CA ALA A 39 7.17 -16.26 9.01
C ALA A 39 6.38 -17.22 9.89
N THR A 40 6.70 -17.27 11.18
CA THR A 40 6.01 -18.12 12.16
C THR A 40 5.42 -17.29 13.31
N MET A 41 4.42 -17.85 14.00
CA MET A 41 3.90 -17.24 15.23
C MET A 41 5.01 -17.03 16.28
N LYS A 42 6.03 -17.91 16.31
CA LYS A 42 7.16 -17.78 17.20
C LYS A 42 7.97 -16.52 16.91
N ASP A 43 8.26 -16.24 15.64
CA ASP A 43 8.99 -15.05 15.23
C ASP A 43 8.27 -13.76 15.64
N ILE A 44 6.94 -13.74 15.48
CA ILE A 44 6.13 -12.56 15.85
C ILE A 44 6.10 -12.39 17.37
N ILE A 45 6.00 -13.49 18.13
CA ILE A 45 6.05 -13.48 19.60
C ILE A 45 7.40 -12.92 20.10
N GLU A 46 8.50 -13.36 19.50
CA GLU A 46 9.86 -12.91 19.84
C GLU A 46 10.04 -11.42 19.52
N GLU A 47 9.56 -10.96 18.35
CA GLU A 47 9.66 -9.56 17.94
C GLU A 47 8.80 -8.63 18.82
N CYS A 48 7.57 -9.03 19.18
CA CYS A 48 6.67 -8.17 19.96
C CYS A 48 6.85 -8.26 21.48
N GLY A 49 7.59 -9.27 21.98
CA GLY A 49 7.80 -9.48 23.42
C GLY A 49 6.54 -9.85 24.21
N ILE A 50 5.46 -10.25 23.57
CA ILE A 50 4.21 -10.69 24.20
C ILE A 50 4.29 -12.20 24.44
N SER A 51 3.80 -12.69 25.59
CA SER A 51 3.77 -14.13 25.86
C SER A 51 2.93 -14.90 24.82
N ARG A 52 3.27 -16.17 24.60
CA ARG A 52 2.53 -17.04 23.67
C ARG A 52 1.02 -17.05 23.94
N GLY A 53 0.59 -17.21 25.19
CA GLY A 53 -0.82 -17.14 25.55
C GLY A 53 -1.45 -15.76 25.25
N GLY A 54 -0.65 -14.69 25.42
CA GLY A 54 -1.09 -13.31 25.18
C GLY A 54 -1.38 -13.02 23.72
N ILE A 55 -0.58 -13.52 22.75
CA ILE A 55 -0.81 -13.27 21.33
C ILE A 55 -2.03 -14.03 20.82
N TYR A 56 -2.26 -15.27 21.27
CA TYR A 56 -3.42 -16.08 20.86
C TYR A 56 -4.77 -15.55 21.36
N LEU A 57 -4.79 -14.57 22.28
CA LEU A 57 -6.01 -13.82 22.63
C LEU A 57 -6.44 -12.83 21.52
N TYR A 58 -5.53 -12.48 20.60
CA TYR A 58 -5.78 -11.52 19.54
C TYR A 58 -5.85 -12.15 18.15
N PHE A 59 -4.98 -13.14 17.89
CA PHE A 59 -4.83 -13.74 16.57
C PHE A 59 -4.56 -15.25 16.70
N ARG A 60 -5.21 -16.03 15.84
CA ARG A 60 -5.13 -17.49 15.85
C ARG A 60 -4.04 -18.05 14.94
N SER A 61 -3.64 -17.30 13.92
CA SER A 61 -2.67 -17.73 12.92
C SER A 61 -1.83 -16.56 12.39
N VAL A 62 -0.74 -16.89 11.71
CA VAL A 62 0.10 -15.92 10.98
C VAL A 62 -0.71 -15.23 9.88
N ASP A 63 -1.56 -15.98 9.15
CA ASP A 63 -2.40 -15.43 8.09
C ASP A 63 -3.42 -14.41 8.61
N GLU A 64 -4.01 -14.67 9.79
CA GLU A 64 -4.94 -13.71 10.42
C GLU A 64 -4.22 -12.40 10.77
N ILE A 65 -2.98 -12.48 11.28
CA ILE A 65 -2.15 -11.30 11.54
C ILE A 65 -1.80 -10.61 10.23
N PHE A 66 -1.38 -11.36 9.21
CA PHE A 66 -1.03 -10.82 7.90
C PHE A 66 -2.18 -10.04 7.27
N LEU A 67 -3.37 -10.62 7.24
CA LEU A 67 -4.57 -9.95 6.72
C LEU A 67 -4.91 -8.69 7.49
N ALA A 68 -4.78 -8.70 8.81
CA ALA A 68 -5.01 -7.51 9.64
C ALA A 68 -3.98 -6.40 9.38
N VAL A 69 -2.70 -6.76 9.17
CA VAL A 69 -1.65 -5.83 8.76
C VAL A 69 -1.95 -5.26 7.38
N LEU A 70 -2.38 -6.10 6.45
CA LEU A 70 -2.69 -5.70 5.08
C LEU A 70 -3.88 -4.73 5.03
N GLU A 71 -4.93 -4.99 5.82
CA GLU A 71 -6.08 -4.10 5.98
C GLU A 71 -5.67 -2.73 6.56
N GLN A 72 -4.84 -2.71 7.61
CA GLN A 72 -4.36 -1.48 8.22
C GLN A 72 -3.53 -0.65 7.23
N ARG A 73 -2.67 -1.32 6.44
CA ARG A 73 -1.85 -0.69 5.42
C ARG A 73 -2.68 -0.13 4.26
N SER A 74 -3.66 -0.90 3.79
CA SER A 74 -4.55 -0.48 2.70
C SER A 74 -5.31 0.80 3.03
N LYS A 75 -5.77 0.95 4.25
CA LYS A 75 -6.49 2.15 4.72
C LYS A 75 -5.64 3.43 4.63
N ARG A 76 -4.31 3.33 4.76
CA ARG A 76 -3.39 4.48 4.80
C ARG A 76 -2.60 4.68 3.52
N LYS A 77 -2.67 3.74 2.58
CA LYS A 77 -1.78 3.70 1.41
C LYS A 77 -1.75 5.00 0.59
N PHE A 78 -2.85 5.73 0.57
CA PHE A 78 -3.03 6.92 -0.26
C PHE A 78 -3.54 8.13 0.53
N ASP A 79 -3.42 8.13 1.85
CA ASP A 79 -3.94 9.23 2.68
C ASP A 79 -3.29 10.56 2.32
N ASP A 80 -1.95 10.61 2.17
CA ASP A 80 -1.22 11.81 1.78
C ASP A 80 -1.69 12.37 0.43
N VAL A 81 -1.90 11.47 -0.55
CA VAL A 81 -2.36 11.87 -1.90
C VAL A 81 -3.79 12.40 -1.83
N ARG A 82 -4.67 11.77 -1.08
CA ARG A 82 -6.05 12.23 -0.90
C ARG A 82 -6.11 13.59 -0.19
N GLU A 83 -5.27 13.80 0.81
CA GLU A 83 -5.15 15.09 1.48
C GLU A 83 -4.74 16.18 0.50
N MET A 84 -3.68 15.95 -0.32
CA MET A 84 -3.25 16.88 -1.35
C MET A 84 -4.35 17.17 -2.38
N ILE A 85 -5.15 16.17 -2.76
CA ILE A 85 -6.29 16.34 -3.67
C ILE A 85 -7.37 17.23 -3.02
N MET A 86 -7.71 16.98 -1.75
CA MET A 86 -8.69 17.78 -1.02
C MET A 86 -8.24 19.24 -0.82
N GLU A 87 -6.94 19.45 -0.61
CA GLU A 87 -6.33 20.78 -0.49
C GLU A 87 -6.15 21.49 -1.84
N GLN A 88 -6.54 20.87 -2.93
CA GLN A 88 -6.41 21.40 -4.30
C GLN A 88 -4.96 21.77 -4.68
N VAL A 89 -4.00 21.00 -4.19
CA VAL A 89 -2.58 21.17 -4.52
C VAL A 89 -2.41 21.08 -6.06
N PRO A 90 -1.47 21.86 -6.67
CA PRO A 90 -1.21 21.79 -8.10
C PRO A 90 -0.94 20.36 -8.59
N PHE A 91 -1.56 20.00 -9.72
CA PHE A 91 -1.48 18.66 -10.31
C PHE A 91 -0.04 18.13 -10.41
N GLU A 92 0.87 18.96 -10.94
CA GLU A 92 2.28 18.57 -11.09
C GLU A 92 2.95 18.26 -9.73
N THR A 93 2.56 18.94 -8.67
CA THR A 93 3.08 18.68 -7.32
C THR A 93 2.61 17.31 -6.81
N ILE A 94 1.32 16.99 -7.00
CA ILE A 94 0.76 15.67 -6.63
C ILE A 94 1.42 14.56 -7.45
N LEU A 95 1.53 14.74 -8.76
CA LEU A 95 2.14 13.77 -9.67
C LEU A 95 3.63 13.53 -9.34
N ASN A 96 4.36 14.61 -9.06
CA ASN A 96 5.77 14.52 -8.63
C ASN A 96 5.92 13.78 -7.31
N LYS A 97 5.05 14.02 -6.34
CA LYS A 97 5.02 13.31 -5.05
C LYS A 97 4.74 11.81 -5.27
N TYR A 98 3.74 11.48 -6.10
CA TYR A 98 3.40 10.12 -6.46
C TYR A 98 4.61 9.36 -7.03
N PHE A 99 5.29 9.91 -8.02
CA PHE A 99 6.47 9.27 -8.63
C PHE A 99 7.66 9.22 -7.67
N SER A 100 7.93 10.29 -6.92
CA SER A 100 9.03 10.32 -5.95
C SER A 100 8.86 9.25 -4.86
N ASP A 101 7.64 9.05 -4.35
CA ASP A 101 7.38 8.03 -3.34
C ASP A 101 7.56 6.61 -3.90
N HIS A 102 7.09 6.37 -5.11
CA HIS A 102 7.32 5.08 -5.79
C HIS A 102 8.80 4.83 -6.07
N ARG A 103 9.54 5.85 -6.56
CA ARG A 103 10.98 5.77 -6.78
C ARG A 103 11.74 5.43 -5.50
N LYS A 104 11.47 6.16 -4.41
CA LYS A 104 12.09 5.88 -3.10
C LYS A 104 11.80 4.46 -2.62
N ARG A 105 10.55 4.02 -2.74
CA ARG A 105 10.15 2.66 -2.37
C ARG A 105 10.89 1.60 -3.17
N LEU A 106 11.00 1.77 -4.49
CA LEU A 106 11.67 0.81 -5.38
C LEU A 106 13.16 0.71 -5.11
N LEU A 107 13.83 1.82 -4.79
CA LEU A 107 15.27 1.86 -4.56
C LEU A 107 15.70 1.47 -3.15
N HIS A 108 14.93 1.85 -2.13
CA HIS A 108 15.42 1.82 -0.74
C HIS A 108 14.56 1.03 0.24
N SER A 109 13.29 0.77 -0.12
CA SER A 109 12.34 0.21 0.85
C SER A 109 11.65 -1.06 0.34
N ILE A 110 12.10 -1.62 -0.78
CA ILE A 110 11.45 -2.79 -1.33
C ILE A 110 11.74 -4.04 -0.50
N SER A 111 12.99 -4.18 -0.03
CA SER A 111 13.43 -5.26 0.86
C SER A 111 12.82 -5.16 2.25
N ASP A 112 12.58 -3.92 2.73
CA ASP A 112 12.00 -3.66 4.05
C ASP A 112 10.47 -3.55 4.00
N GLY A 113 9.91 -3.74 2.81
CA GLY A 113 8.48 -3.67 2.55
C GLY A 113 7.82 -5.04 2.57
N MET A 114 6.50 -5.04 2.74
CA MET A 114 5.69 -6.27 2.74
C MET A 114 5.41 -6.83 1.33
N LEU A 115 6.01 -6.28 0.26
CA LEU A 115 5.64 -6.65 -1.11
C LEU A 115 5.86 -8.15 -1.36
N ARG A 116 7.01 -8.70 -0.92
CA ARG A 116 7.29 -10.13 -0.98
C ARG A 116 6.18 -10.94 -0.30
N ALA A 117 5.86 -10.62 0.94
CA ALA A 117 4.83 -11.33 1.71
C ALA A 117 3.44 -11.25 1.05
N VAL A 118 3.10 -10.11 0.41
CA VAL A 118 1.85 -9.92 -0.32
C VAL A 118 1.77 -10.85 -1.53
N TYR A 119 2.83 -10.94 -2.34
CA TYR A 119 2.86 -11.86 -3.47
C TYR A 119 2.87 -13.33 -3.03
N GLU A 120 3.64 -13.67 -1.98
CA GLU A 120 3.62 -15.00 -1.39
C GLU A 120 2.20 -15.41 -0.96
N TYR A 121 1.45 -14.48 -0.35
CA TYR A 121 0.05 -14.72 0.03
C TYR A 121 -0.81 -15.04 -1.20
N TYR A 122 -0.76 -14.22 -2.26
CA TYR A 122 -1.57 -14.44 -3.44
C TYR A 122 -1.20 -15.72 -4.20
N TYR A 123 0.05 -16.14 -4.17
CA TYR A 123 0.50 -17.37 -4.81
C TYR A 123 0.13 -18.64 -4.01
N THR A 124 0.10 -18.56 -2.69
CA THR A 124 -0.17 -19.70 -1.82
C THR A 124 -1.65 -19.85 -1.44
N HIS A 125 -2.41 -18.77 -1.40
CA HIS A 125 -3.82 -18.75 -1.02
C HIS A 125 -4.72 -18.53 -2.24
N LYS A 126 -4.93 -19.58 -3.02
CA LYS A 126 -5.76 -19.52 -4.25
C LYS A 126 -7.24 -19.70 -3.92
N THR A 127 -7.79 -18.80 -3.11
CA THR A 127 -9.20 -18.76 -2.73
C THR A 127 -9.92 -17.59 -3.39
N GLU A 128 -11.25 -17.65 -3.49
CA GLU A 128 -12.05 -16.53 -3.99
C GLU A 128 -11.84 -15.27 -3.14
N ALA A 129 -11.75 -15.42 -1.83
CA ALA A 129 -11.47 -14.30 -0.91
C ALA A 129 -10.11 -13.63 -1.19
N SER A 130 -9.06 -14.41 -1.44
CA SER A 130 -7.74 -13.90 -1.80
C SER A 130 -7.77 -13.19 -3.14
N SER A 131 -8.43 -13.73 -4.15
CA SER A 131 -8.60 -13.10 -5.47
C SER A 131 -9.37 -11.79 -5.37
N SER A 132 -10.46 -11.75 -4.60
CA SER A 132 -11.25 -10.55 -4.36
C SER A 132 -10.44 -9.46 -3.65
N LEU A 133 -9.62 -9.84 -2.67
CA LEU A 133 -8.73 -8.91 -1.96
C LEU A 133 -7.70 -8.31 -2.92
N GLN A 134 -7.07 -9.12 -3.77
CA GLN A 134 -6.13 -8.65 -4.79
C GLN A 134 -6.80 -7.68 -5.77
N GLN A 135 -7.96 -8.05 -6.30
CA GLN A 135 -8.73 -7.19 -7.20
C GLN A 135 -9.11 -5.86 -6.56
N ALA A 136 -9.53 -5.88 -5.29
CA ALA A 136 -9.86 -4.65 -4.55
C ALA A 136 -8.64 -3.73 -4.41
N GLN A 137 -7.45 -4.28 -4.12
CA GLN A 137 -6.22 -3.49 -4.02
C GLN A 137 -5.78 -2.88 -5.35
N LEU A 138 -5.85 -3.65 -6.44
CA LEU A 138 -5.53 -3.15 -7.78
C LEU A 138 -6.53 -2.06 -8.21
N SER A 139 -7.82 -2.28 -7.97
CA SER A 139 -8.88 -1.32 -8.29
C SER A 139 -8.70 -0.02 -7.52
N GLU A 140 -8.36 -0.09 -6.24
CA GLU A 140 -8.08 1.08 -5.40
C GLU A 140 -6.86 1.86 -5.90
N THR A 141 -5.78 1.16 -6.28
CA THR A 141 -4.59 1.78 -6.86
C THR A 141 -4.94 2.52 -8.16
N LYS A 142 -5.64 1.86 -9.08
CA LYS A 142 -6.08 2.45 -10.34
C LYS A 142 -6.99 3.66 -10.14
N ARG A 143 -7.93 3.55 -9.19
CA ARG A 143 -8.84 4.66 -8.84
C ARG A 143 -8.06 5.87 -8.34
N THR A 144 -7.11 5.69 -7.43
CA THR A 144 -6.31 6.81 -6.89
C THR A 144 -5.48 7.49 -7.97
N ILE A 145 -4.87 6.72 -8.89
CA ILE A 145 -4.15 7.30 -10.03
C ILE A 145 -5.10 8.14 -10.90
N HIS A 146 -6.28 7.60 -11.17
CA HIS A 146 -7.30 8.33 -11.95
C HIS A 146 -7.78 9.61 -11.24
N GLU A 147 -7.94 9.58 -9.91
CA GLU A 147 -8.28 10.77 -9.11
C GLU A 147 -7.19 11.85 -9.22
N ILE A 148 -5.90 11.48 -9.21
CA ILE A 148 -4.79 12.41 -9.48
C ILE A 148 -4.97 13.06 -10.87
N PHE A 149 -5.26 12.27 -11.91
CA PHE A 149 -5.45 12.80 -13.27
C PHE A 149 -6.64 13.74 -13.35
N GLN A 150 -7.73 13.45 -12.65
CA GLN A 150 -8.91 14.34 -12.60
C GLN A 150 -8.58 15.72 -12.02
N VAL A 151 -7.64 15.82 -11.08
CA VAL A 151 -7.13 17.12 -10.64
C VAL A 151 -6.47 17.87 -11.79
N GLY A 152 -5.67 17.20 -12.61
CA GLY A 152 -5.03 17.81 -13.78
C GLY A 152 -6.04 18.29 -14.83
N VAL A 153 -7.13 17.55 -15.03
CA VAL A 153 -8.24 17.97 -15.92
C VAL A 153 -8.94 19.22 -15.36
N GLN A 154 -9.29 19.19 -14.07
CA GLN A 154 -10.00 20.30 -13.41
C GLN A 154 -9.16 21.60 -13.40
N GLN A 155 -7.83 21.46 -13.25
CA GLN A 155 -6.89 22.57 -13.30
C GLN A 155 -6.50 22.99 -14.73
N GLY A 156 -7.02 22.31 -15.77
CA GLY A 156 -6.76 22.65 -17.16
C GLY A 156 -5.35 22.26 -17.66
N VAL A 157 -4.63 21.41 -16.96
CA VAL A 157 -3.25 20.99 -17.30
C VAL A 157 -3.25 19.84 -18.32
N ILE A 158 -4.16 18.88 -18.16
CA ILE A 158 -4.32 17.76 -19.10
C ILE A 158 -5.75 17.71 -19.66
N LYS A 159 -5.92 16.99 -20.78
CA LYS A 159 -7.22 16.71 -21.38
C LYS A 159 -7.84 15.48 -20.75
N ASP A 160 -9.16 15.35 -20.78
CA ASP A 160 -9.88 14.15 -20.33
C ASP A 160 -9.94 13.12 -21.48
N GLU A 161 -8.79 12.59 -21.87
CA GLU A 161 -8.62 11.66 -22.98
C GLU A 161 -7.89 10.39 -22.51
N ASN A 162 -8.54 9.24 -22.59
CA ASN A 162 -7.98 7.92 -22.28
C ASN A 162 -7.42 7.75 -20.85
N LEU A 163 -7.77 8.61 -19.91
CA LEU A 163 -7.16 8.65 -18.57
C LEU A 163 -7.33 7.34 -17.77
N ALA A 164 -8.44 6.63 -17.97
CA ALA A 164 -8.65 5.33 -17.30
C ALA A 164 -7.65 4.27 -17.79
N VAL A 165 -7.34 4.25 -19.09
CA VAL A 165 -6.36 3.32 -19.68
C VAL A 165 -4.94 3.70 -19.26
N ILE A 166 -4.63 5.00 -19.21
CA ILE A 166 -3.34 5.50 -18.75
C ILE A 166 -3.13 5.16 -17.26
N ALA A 167 -4.16 5.31 -16.42
CA ALA A 167 -4.10 4.94 -15.01
C ALA A 167 -3.85 3.43 -14.82
N GLU A 168 -4.46 2.60 -15.64
CA GLU A 168 -4.23 1.16 -15.64
C GLU A 168 -2.80 0.81 -16.10
N ASN A 169 -2.28 1.48 -17.12
CA ASN A 169 -0.88 1.33 -17.54
C ASN A 169 0.08 1.71 -16.41
N TYR A 170 -0.14 2.83 -15.73
CA TYR A 170 0.68 3.24 -14.57
C TYR A 170 0.69 2.17 -13.49
N MET A 171 -0.47 1.61 -13.16
CA MET A 171 -0.57 0.52 -12.20
C MET A 171 0.28 -0.70 -12.63
N PHE A 172 0.16 -1.15 -13.88
CA PHE A 172 0.92 -2.29 -14.39
C PHE A 172 2.43 -2.04 -14.39
N VAL A 173 2.87 -0.85 -14.80
CA VAL A 173 4.31 -0.49 -14.79
C VAL A 173 4.84 -0.49 -13.36
N ILE A 174 4.16 0.14 -12.41
CA ILE A 174 4.58 0.22 -11.00
C ILE A 174 4.62 -1.18 -10.34
N GLU A 175 3.63 -2.03 -10.61
CA GLU A 175 3.62 -3.41 -10.09
C GLU A 175 4.77 -4.24 -10.72
N GLY A 176 5.00 -4.12 -12.04
CA GLY A 176 6.12 -4.78 -12.72
C GLY A 176 7.49 -4.35 -12.19
N LEU A 177 7.70 -3.05 -12.02
CA LEU A 177 8.92 -2.50 -11.41
C LEU A 177 9.10 -3.02 -9.97
N GLY A 178 8.01 -3.16 -9.21
CA GLY A 178 8.04 -3.72 -7.86
C GLY A 178 8.54 -5.17 -7.84
N ILE A 179 8.07 -6.01 -8.75
CA ILE A 179 8.53 -7.40 -8.87
C ILE A 179 10.02 -7.45 -9.24
N LEU A 180 10.46 -6.65 -10.22
CA LEU A 180 11.85 -6.60 -10.64
C LEU A 180 12.76 -6.10 -9.51
N ALA A 181 12.31 -5.15 -8.72
CA ALA A 181 13.05 -4.65 -7.55
C ALA A 181 13.21 -5.73 -6.47
N LEU A 182 12.19 -6.56 -6.22
CA LEU A 182 12.28 -7.70 -5.28
C LEU A 182 13.32 -8.74 -5.71
N THR A 183 13.53 -8.91 -7.02
CA THR A 183 14.50 -9.87 -7.58
C THR A 183 15.89 -9.26 -7.80
N GLY A 184 16.10 -7.99 -7.46
CA GLY A 184 17.36 -7.28 -7.64
C GLY A 184 17.72 -6.95 -9.11
N HIS A 185 16.75 -7.01 -10.02
CA HIS A 185 16.96 -6.80 -11.46
C HIS A 185 16.49 -5.42 -11.93
N ILE A 186 16.65 -4.39 -11.10
CA ILE A 186 16.26 -3.04 -11.44
C ILE A 186 17.39 -2.05 -11.13
N THR A 187 17.57 -1.06 -11.98
CA THR A 187 18.51 0.05 -11.78
C THR A 187 17.74 1.35 -11.55
N GLU A 188 18.40 2.33 -10.95
CA GLU A 188 17.86 3.68 -10.81
C GLU A 188 17.48 4.27 -12.18
N GLN A 189 18.34 4.11 -13.19
CA GLN A 189 18.07 4.57 -14.54
C GLN A 189 16.80 3.92 -15.14
N THR A 190 16.63 2.61 -14.95
CA THR A 190 15.42 1.92 -15.44
C THR A 190 14.14 2.52 -14.83
N ILE A 191 14.16 2.83 -13.53
CA ILE A 191 13.01 3.45 -12.85
C ILE A 191 12.73 4.84 -13.43
N ASP A 192 13.78 5.64 -13.59
CA ASP A 192 13.65 7.02 -14.08
C ASP A 192 13.17 7.05 -15.53
N ASP A 193 13.65 6.14 -16.39
CA ASP A 193 13.20 5.99 -17.78
C ASP A 193 11.70 5.61 -17.83
N GLN A 194 11.24 4.68 -16.99
CA GLN A 194 9.83 4.30 -16.96
C GLN A 194 8.93 5.43 -16.42
N ILE A 195 9.39 6.18 -15.43
CA ILE A 195 8.68 7.37 -14.97
C ILE A 195 8.57 8.42 -16.10
N ALA A 196 9.63 8.64 -16.86
CA ALA A 196 9.61 9.55 -18.00
C ALA A 196 8.61 9.11 -19.08
N VAL A 197 8.57 7.82 -19.41
CA VAL A 197 7.59 7.26 -20.36
C VAL A 197 6.16 7.42 -19.84
N MET A 198 5.90 7.11 -18.57
CA MET A 198 4.58 7.31 -17.97
C MET A 198 4.12 8.76 -18.08
N ARG A 199 5.00 9.75 -17.85
CA ARG A 199 4.67 11.17 -18.02
C ARG A 199 4.30 11.51 -19.46
N GLN A 200 5.00 10.95 -20.45
CA GLN A 200 4.73 11.19 -21.86
C GLN A 200 3.36 10.66 -22.32
N LEU A 201 2.78 9.69 -21.61
CA LEU A 201 1.44 9.19 -21.91
C LEU A 201 0.32 10.18 -21.53
N LEU A 202 0.59 11.17 -20.69
CA LEU A 202 -0.41 12.13 -20.26
C LEU A 202 -0.73 13.12 -21.40
N PRO A 203 -2.03 13.35 -21.69
CA PRO A 203 -2.46 14.24 -22.75
C PRO A 203 -2.40 15.71 -22.28
N TYR A 204 -1.21 16.26 -22.14
CA TYR A 204 -1.01 17.66 -21.75
C TYR A 204 -1.69 18.61 -22.74
N ARG A 205 -2.19 19.72 -22.22
CA ARG A 205 -2.68 20.82 -23.07
C ARG A 205 -1.51 21.65 -23.56
N GLU A 206 -1.59 22.13 -24.78
CA GLU A 206 -0.66 23.07 -25.38
C GLU A 206 -0.75 24.46 -24.74
#